data_3db891e95e53dafed4aca4be8121e593
#
_entry.id   3db891e95e53dafed4aca4be8121e593
#
_cell.length_a   1.000
_cell.length_b   1.000
_cell.length_c   1.000
_cell.angle_alpha   90.00
_cell.angle_beta   90.00
_cell.angle_gamma   90.00
#
_symmetry.space_group_name_H-M   'P 1'
#
loop_
_entity.id
_entity.type
_entity.pdbx_description
1 polymer ?
#
loop_
_entity_poly.entity_id
_entity_poly.type
_entity_poly.pdbx_seq_one_letter_code
_entity_poly.pdbx_strand_id
1 'polypeptide(L)'
;DLYVIESTSPVGTTNLMADLIFTQRPELKDKIFIAYCPERVLPGNVIYELVNNDRVIGGINPESTKKAIEFYSCFVKGTLHETNCKTAEMCKLTENSSRDVQIAFANELSLICDKAGINVWELINLANKHPRVNILQPGCGVGGHCIAVDPYFITAAFPMESKIIASAREINNYKSFWCAEKVHNEMLKFELENHRKPWVAMMGLAFKPNIDDLRES
;
A
#
# COMPACT_ATOMS: atom_id res chain seq x y z
N ASP A 1 -31.59 -2.07 -6.30
CA ASP A 1 -30.61 -1.23 -5.62
C ASP A 1 -29.18 -1.70 -5.92
N LEU A 2 -28.20 -0.77 -5.88
CA LEU A 2 -26.77 -1.06 -6.06
C LEU A 2 -26.04 -0.84 -4.73
N TYR A 3 -25.23 -1.81 -4.34
CA TYR A 3 -24.30 -1.73 -3.22
C TYR A 3 -22.87 -1.84 -3.74
N VAL A 4 -22.00 -0.89 -3.36
CA VAL A 4 -20.60 -0.88 -3.77
C VAL A 4 -19.71 -0.88 -2.53
N ILE A 5 -18.75 -1.79 -2.49
CA ILE A 5 -17.67 -1.81 -1.49
C ILE A 5 -16.48 -1.07 -2.09
N GLU A 6 -16.00 -0.03 -1.42
CA GLU A 6 -14.83 0.77 -1.85
C GLU A 6 -13.62 0.59 -0.93
N SER A 7 -13.85 0.19 0.33
CA SER A 7 -12.76 -0.07 1.28
C SER A 7 -11.85 -1.19 0.82
N THR A 8 -10.55 -1.05 1.05
CA THR A 8 -9.57 -2.13 0.83
C THR A 8 -9.99 -3.37 1.60
N SER A 9 -10.09 -4.48 0.90
CA SER A 9 -10.65 -5.73 1.43
C SER A 9 -9.87 -6.95 0.94
N PRO A 10 -9.81 -8.03 1.72
CA PRO A 10 -9.30 -9.33 1.25
C PRO A 10 -10.05 -9.82 0.01
N VAL A 11 -9.37 -10.60 -0.83
CA VAL A 11 -9.98 -11.20 -2.03
C VAL A 11 -11.13 -12.14 -1.64
N GLY A 12 -12.30 -11.94 -2.24
CA GLY A 12 -13.51 -12.70 -2.00
C GLY A 12 -14.49 -12.04 -1.01
N THR A 13 -14.13 -10.90 -0.42
CA THR A 13 -14.99 -10.18 0.53
C THR A 13 -16.32 -9.79 -0.08
N THR A 14 -16.35 -9.32 -1.32
CA THR A 14 -17.61 -8.93 -2.00
C THR A 14 -18.55 -10.11 -2.17
N ASN A 15 -18.02 -11.29 -2.54
CA ASN A 15 -18.82 -12.50 -2.63
C ASN A 15 -19.33 -12.96 -1.26
N LEU A 16 -18.47 -12.92 -0.23
CA LEU A 16 -18.85 -13.26 1.13
C LEU A 16 -19.99 -12.37 1.64
N MET A 17 -19.92 -11.08 1.39
CA MET A 17 -20.99 -10.13 1.75
C MET A 17 -22.28 -10.42 1.00
N ALA A 18 -22.19 -10.75 -0.29
CA ALA A 18 -23.36 -11.15 -1.08
C ALA A 18 -24.00 -12.42 -0.51
N ASP A 19 -23.22 -13.44 -0.20
CA ASP A 19 -23.68 -14.71 0.36
C ASP A 19 -24.37 -14.50 1.73
N LEU A 20 -23.79 -13.65 2.59
CA LEU A 20 -24.39 -13.29 3.89
C LEU A 20 -25.74 -12.58 3.71
N ILE A 21 -25.82 -11.61 2.79
CA ILE A 21 -27.08 -10.91 2.51
C ILE A 21 -28.13 -11.88 1.99
N PHE A 22 -27.81 -12.71 1.00
CA PHE A 22 -28.75 -13.63 0.40
C PHE A 22 -29.17 -14.79 1.32
N THR A 23 -28.31 -15.16 2.28
CA THR A 23 -28.66 -16.12 3.33
C THR A 23 -29.70 -15.55 4.31
N GLN A 24 -29.53 -14.29 4.71
CA GLN A 24 -30.44 -13.64 5.65
C GLN A 24 -31.70 -13.08 4.98
N ARG A 25 -31.59 -12.69 3.72
CA ARG A 25 -32.65 -12.04 2.94
C ARG A 25 -32.74 -12.66 1.53
N PRO A 26 -33.18 -13.91 1.42
CA PRO A 26 -33.24 -14.64 0.13
C PRO A 26 -34.07 -13.93 -0.93
N GLU A 27 -35.07 -13.14 -0.51
CA GLU A 27 -35.93 -12.37 -1.41
C GLU A 27 -35.21 -11.23 -2.14
N LEU A 28 -33.99 -10.87 -1.73
CA LEU A 28 -33.17 -9.86 -2.38
C LEU A 28 -32.29 -10.43 -3.50
N LYS A 29 -32.17 -11.75 -3.58
CA LYS A 29 -31.47 -12.42 -4.68
C LYS A 29 -32.10 -11.99 -5.99
N ASP A 30 -31.26 -11.61 -6.95
CA ASP A 30 -31.67 -11.10 -8.27
C ASP A 30 -32.40 -9.73 -8.25
N LYS A 31 -32.52 -9.07 -7.09
CA LYS A 31 -33.13 -7.74 -6.95
C LYS A 31 -32.13 -6.64 -6.61
N ILE A 32 -30.95 -7.02 -6.15
CA ILE A 32 -29.88 -6.09 -5.83
C ILE A 32 -28.63 -6.43 -6.62
N PHE A 33 -27.82 -5.41 -6.85
CA PHE A 33 -26.52 -5.50 -7.51
C PHE A 33 -25.43 -5.21 -6.47
N ILE A 34 -24.37 -6.00 -6.47
CA ILE A 34 -23.27 -5.85 -5.52
C ILE A 34 -21.97 -5.83 -6.31
N ALA A 35 -21.14 -4.82 -6.08
CA ALA A 35 -19.89 -4.61 -6.77
C ALA A 35 -18.78 -4.12 -5.82
N TYR A 36 -17.58 -4.22 -6.29
CA TYR A 36 -16.38 -3.66 -5.68
C TYR A 36 -15.74 -2.63 -6.62
N CYS A 37 -15.38 -1.47 -6.06
CA CYS A 37 -14.64 -0.43 -6.77
C CYS A 37 -13.64 0.20 -5.79
N PRO A 38 -12.36 -0.20 -5.78
CA PRO A 38 -11.43 0.26 -4.77
C PRO A 38 -11.19 1.76 -4.82
N GLU A 39 -11.13 2.38 -3.63
CA GLU A 39 -10.72 3.77 -3.50
C GLU A 39 -9.21 3.91 -3.76
N ARG A 40 -8.84 4.88 -4.60
CA ARG A 40 -7.46 5.08 -5.10
C ARG A 40 -7.03 6.55 -5.08
N VAL A 41 -7.71 7.40 -4.32
CA VAL A 41 -7.39 8.83 -4.24
C VAL A 41 -6.31 9.12 -3.19
N LEU A 42 -5.56 10.20 -3.42
CA LEU A 42 -4.59 10.71 -2.48
C LEU A 42 -5.22 11.79 -1.58
N PRO A 43 -4.96 11.77 -0.27
CA PRO A 43 -5.32 12.88 0.61
C PRO A 43 -4.79 14.22 0.08
N GLY A 44 -5.62 15.26 0.13
CA GLY A 44 -5.29 16.60 -0.36
C GLY A 44 -5.78 16.90 -1.77
N ASN A 45 -6.08 15.89 -2.61
CA ASN A 45 -6.57 16.08 -3.99
C ASN A 45 -7.80 15.22 -4.32
N VAL A 46 -8.55 14.85 -3.28
CA VAL A 46 -9.60 13.82 -3.32
C VAL A 46 -10.64 14.08 -4.43
N ILE A 47 -11.23 15.27 -4.49
CA ILE A 47 -12.32 15.57 -5.44
C ILE A 47 -11.84 15.51 -6.89
N TYR A 48 -10.63 16.02 -7.17
CA TYR A 48 -10.08 15.98 -8.51
C TYR A 48 -9.81 14.53 -8.93
N GLU A 49 -9.17 13.75 -8.07
CA GLU A 49 -8.82 12.36 -8.37
C GLU A 49 -10.06 11.44 -8.41
N LEU A 50 -11.07 11.70 -7.58
CA LEU A 50 -12.34 10.98 -7.61
C LEU A 50 -13.00 11.07 -9.00
N VAL A 51 -12.89 12.22 -9.65
CA VAL A 51 -13.49 12.48 -10.95
C VAL A 51 -12.60 12.06 -12.12
N ASN A 52 -11.28 12.23 -12.01
CA ASN A 52 -10.39 12.10 -13.16
C ASN A 52 -9.57 10.81 -13.22
N ASN A 53 -9.43 10.09 -12.09
CA ASN A 53 -8.69 8.82 -12.10
C ASN A 53 -9.51 7.69 -12.74
N ASP A 54 -8.79 6.79 -13.41
CA ASP A 54 -9.36 5.52 -13.88
C ASP A 54 -9.84 4.68 -12.71
N ARG A 55 -10.93 3.94 -12.92
CA ARG A 55 -11.53 3.04 -11.93
C ARG A 55 -11.53 1.60 -12.40
N VAL A 56 -11.26 0.67 -11.46
CA VAL A 56 -11.41 -0.77 -11.68
C VAL A 56 -12.70 -1.21 -10.99
N ILE A 57 -13.66 -1.73 -11.74
CA ILE A 57 -15.01 -2.04 -11.24
C ILE A 57 -15.33 -3.49 -11.51
N GLY A 58 -15.67 -4.23 -10.46
CA GLY A 58 -16.02 -5.62 -10.57
C GLY A 58 -17.22 -6.01 -9.71
N GLY A 59 -18.26 -6.57 -10.32
CA GLY A 59 -19.43 -7.10 -9.63
C GLY A 59 -19.32 -8.57 -9.29
N ILE A 60 -20.27 -9.05 -8.47
CA ILE A 60 -20.44 -10.48 -8.19
C ILE A 60 -20.92 -11.25 -9.44
N ASN A 61 -21.49 -10.54 -10.40
CA ASN A 61 -21.92 -11.01 -11.71
C ASN A 61 -21.80 -9.87 -12.74
N PRO A 62 -21.92 -10.15 -14.06
CA PRO A 62 -21.81 -9.13 -15.11
C PRO A 62 -22.83 -7.99 -14.98
N GLU A 63 -24.04 -8.29 -14.54
CA GLU A 63 -25.09 -7.28 -14.35
C GLU A 63 -24.74 -6.31 -13.24
N SER A 64 -24.21 -6.80 -12.13
CA SER A 64 -23.70 -5.97 -11.02
C SER A 64 -22.55 -5.07 -11.48
N THR A 65 -21.63 -5.59 -12.29
CA THR A 65 -20.54 -4.79 -12.88
C THR A 65 -21.10 -3.66 -13.75
N LYS A 66 -22.04 -4.00 -14.64
CA LYS A 66 -22.68 -3.02 -15.54
C LYS A 66 -23.39 -1.92 -14.76
N LYS A 67 -24.14 -2.28 -13.71
CA LYS A 67 -24.84 -1.30 -12.86
C LYS A 67 -23.89 -0.37 -12.12
N ALA A 68 -22.77 -0.90 -11.64
CA ALA A 68 -21.75 -0.08 -11.00
C ALA A 68 -21.06 0.87 -12.02
N ILE A 69 -20.78 0.41 -13.24
CA ILE A 69 -20.24 1.24 -14.32
C ILE A 69 -21.24 2.36 -14.67
N GLU A 70 -22.53 2.05 -14.83
CA GLU A 70 -23.59 3.05 -15.05
C GLU A 70 -23.57 4.15 -13.97
N PHE A 71 -23.43 3.76 -12.72
CA PHE A 71 -23.34 4.71 -11.58
C PHE A 71 -22.09 5.57 -11.66
N TYR A 72 -20.91 5.00 -11.78
CA TYR A 72 -19.66 5.77 -11.83
C TYR A 72 -19.53 6.64 -13.06
N SER A 73 -20.12 6.26 -14.19
CA SER A 73 -20.13 7.06 -15.42
C SER A 73 -20.85 8.40 -15.26
N CYS A 74 -21.67 8.57 -14.24
CA CYS A 74 -22.35 9.84 -13.96
C CYS A 74 -21.39 10.97 -13.56
N PHE A 75 -20.22 10.64 -13.00
CA PHE A 75 -19.29 11.66 -12.48
C PHE A 75 -17.81 11.40 -12.76
N VAL A 76 -17.41 10.16 -13.07
CA VAL A 76 -16.03 9.81 -13.39
C VAL A 76 -15.75 10.13 -14.87
N LYS A 77 -14.67 10.86 -15.12
CA LYS A 77 -14.16 11.18 -16.45
C LYS A 77 -13.02 10.28 -16.89
N GLY A 78 -12.36 9.62 -15.94
CA GLY A 78 -11.35 8.59 -16.21
C GLY A 78 -11.97 7.35 -16.83
N THR A 79 -11.13 6.41 -17.27
CA THR A 79 -11.58 5.14 -17.85
C THR A 79 -12.15 4.22 -16.79
N LEU A 80 -13.30 3.61 -17.07
CA LEU A 80 -13.91 2.60 -16.20
C LEU A 80 -13.53 1.21 -16.72
N HIS A 81 -12.61 0.55 -16.02
CA HIS A 81 -12.11 -0.77 -16.38
C HIS A 81 -13.00 -1.86 -15.77
N GLU A 82 -13.67 -2.61 -16.64
CA GLU A 82 -14.57 -3.69 -16.25
C GLU A 82 -13.80 -4.96 -15.90
N THR A 83 -14.18 -5.61 -14.79
CA THR A 83 -13.67 -6.92 -14.37
C THR A 83 -14.66 -7.62 -13.42
N ASN A 84 -14.24 -8.67 -12.71
CA ASN A 84 -14.99 -9.28 -11.61
C ASN A 84 -14.50 -8.76 -10.25
N CYS A 85 -15.33 -8.95 -9.20
CA CYS A 85 -15.02 -8.42 -7.86
C CYS A 85 -13.70 -8.93 -7.28
N LYS A 86 -13.36 -10.22 -7.45
CA LYS A 86 -12.10 -10.79 -6.95
C LYS A 86 -10.87 -10.15 -7.60
N THR A 87 -10.94 -9.91 -8.91
CA THR A 87 -9.84 -9.23 -9.62
C THR A 87 -9.73 -7.78 -9.19
N ALA A 88 -10.84 -7.07 -9.02
CA ALA A 88 -10.84 -5.69 -8.56
C ALA A 88 -10.29 -5.55 -7.13
N GLU A 89 -10.65 -6.47 -6.21
CA GLU A 89 -10.08 -6.57 -4.86
C GLU A 89 -8.57 -6.80 -4.90
N MET A 90 -8.12 -7.78 -5.70
CA MET A 90 -6.70 -8.10 -5.84
C MET A 90 -5.91 -6.95 -6.48
N CYS A 91 -6.47 -6.20 -7.43
CA CYS A 91 -5.81 -5.03 -8.02
C CYS A 91 -5.36 -4.04 -6.95
N LYS A 92 -6.24 -3.68 -6.03
CA LYS A 92 -5.93 -2.75 -4.94
C LYS A 92 -4.79 -3.26 -4.06
N LEU A 93 -4.86 -4.52 -3.65
CA LEU A 93 -3.84 -5.15 -2.81
C LEU A 93 -2.49 -5.25 -3.55
N THR A 94 -2.53 -5.56 -4.86
CA THR A 94 -1.34 -5.67 -5.70
C THR A 94 -0.62 -4.32 -5.87
N GLU A 95 -1.35 -3.23 -6.06
CA GLU A 95 -0.78 -1.88 -6.18
C GLU A 95 0.05 -1.51 -4.94
N ASN A 96 -0.51 -1.72 -3.75
CA ASN A 96 0.17 -1.41 -2.50
C ASN A 96 1.30 -2.40 -2.19
N SER A 97 1.12 -3.69 -2.45
CA SER A 97 2.17 -4.70 -2.27
C SER A 97 3.35 -4.50 -3.24
N SER A 98 3.08 -4.13 -4.49
CA SER A 98 4.13 -3.78 -5.45
C SER A 98 4.95 -2.58 -4.96
N ARG A 99 4.28 -1.56 -4.40
CA ARG A 99 4.96 -0.40 -3.82
C ARG A 99 5.82 -0.79 -2.63
N ASP A 100 5.29 -1.64 -1.73
CA ASP A 100 6.01 -2.14 -0.56
C ASP A 100 7.28 -2.93 -0.94
N VAL A 101 7.18 -3.83 -1.94
CA VAL A 101 8.32 -4.59 -2.47
C VAL A 101 9.40 -3.68 -3.05
N GLN A 102 9.01 -2.65 -3.81
CA GLN A 102 9.96 -1.68 -4.37
C GLN A 102 10.69 -0.89 -3.28
N ILE A 103 9.99 -0.51 -2.21
CA ILE A 103 10.59 0.17 -1.05
C ILE A 103 11.53 -0.79 -0.31
N ALA A 104 11.11 -2.04 -0.10
CA ALA A 104 11.92 -3.05 0.56
C ALA A 104 13.25 -3.29 -0.18
N PHE A 105 13.22 -3.37 -1.50
CA PHE A 105 14.43 -3.49 -2.30
C PHE A 105 15.40 -2.31 -2.09
N ALA A 106 14.90 -1.07 -2.10
CA ALA A 106 15.72 0.11 -1.82
C ALA A 106 16.28 0.12 -0.39
N ASN A 107 15.45 -0.29 0.58
CA ASN A 107 15.85 -0.40 1.98
C ASN A 107 16.94 -1.47 2.17
N GLU A 108 16.80 -2.63 1.59
CA GLU A 108 17.80 -3.71 1.62
C GLU A 108 19.13 -3.26 1.00
N LEU A 109 19.08 -2.59 -0.16
CA LEU A 109 20.30 -1.99 -0.75
C LEU A 109 21.00 -1.04 0.21
N SER A 110 20.25 -0.25 0.99
CA SER A 110 20.84 0.65 1.97
C SER A 110 21.56 -0.07 3.12
N LEU A 111 21.06 -1.24 3.53
CA LEU A 111 21.72 -2.09 4.53
C LEU A 111 23.03 -2.68 3.99
N ILE A 112 22.99 -3.18 2.76
CA ILE A 112 24.15 -3.72 2.06
C ILE A 112 25.22 -2.63 1.86
N CYS A 113 24.82 -1.46 1.38
CA CYS A 113 25.70 -0.33 1.13
C CYS A 113 26.38 0.19 2.41
N ASP A 114 25.64 0.26 3.52
CA ASP A 114 26.21 0.63 4.81
C ASP A 114 27.34 -0.31 5.22
N LYS A 115 27.13 -1.61 5.07
CA LYS A 115 28.13 -2.64 5.39
C LYS A 115 29.32 -2.63 4.42
N ALA A 116 29.08 -2.28 3.16
CA ALA A 116 30.07 -2.24 2.11
C ALA A 116 30.86 -0.90 2.03
N GLY A 117 30.46 0.11 2.81
CA GLY A 117 31.04 1.45 2.75
C GLY A 117 30.67 2.20 1.45
N ILE A 118 29.52 1.91 0.86
CA ILE A 118 29.03 2.52 -0.39
C ILE A 118 27.96 3.58 -0.07
N ASN A 119 27.98 4.69 -0.80
CA ASN A 119 26.89 5.65 -0.74
C ASN A 119 25.68 5.12 -1.54
N VAL A 120 24.61 4.76 -0.84
CA VAL A 120 23.42 4.16 -1.45
C VAL A 120 22.69 5.11 -2.40
N TRP A 121 22.67 6.41 -2.11
CA TRP A 121 22.03 7.40 -2.97
C TRP A 121 22.77 7.58 -4.29
N GLU A 122 24.11 7.58 -4.25
CA GLU A 122 24.95 7.60 -5.45
C GLU A 122 24.74 6.31 -6.26
N LEU A 123 24.78 5.15 -5.62
CA LEU A 123 24.52 3.85 -6.24
C LEU A 123 23.18 3.85 -6.98
N ILE A 124 22.09 4.22 -6.31
CA ILE A 124 20.74 4.24 -6.88
C ILE A 124 20.66 5.23 -8.04
N ASN A 125 21.25 6.43 -7.90
CA ASN A 125 21.27 7.42 -8.98
C ASN A 125 21.98 6.87 -10.23
N LEU A 126 23.10 6.18 -10.06
CA LEU A 126 23.84 5.56 -11.17
C LEU A 126 23.08 4.37 -11.77
N ALA A 127 22.55 3.48 -10.94
CA ALA A 127 21.78 2.33 -11.39
C ALA A 127 20.54 2.75 -12.21
N ASN A 128 19.87 3.82 -11.80
CA ASN A 128 18.70 4.38 -12.50
C ASN A 128 19.04 5.07 -13.84
N LYS A 129 20.33 5.20 -14.22
CA LYS A 129 20.70 5.58 -15.58
C LYS A 129 20.45 4.46 -16.60
N HIS A 130 20.30 3.22 -16.14
CA HIS A 130 19.91 2.12 -16.98
C HIS A 130 18.43 2.24 -17.40
N PRO A 131 18.08 2.20 -18.69
CA PRO A 131 16.74 2.56 -19.18
C PRO A 131 15.59 1.66 -18.68
N ARG A 132 15.89 0.50 -18.12
CA ARG A 132 14.90 -0.44 -17.59
C ARG A 132 14.94 -0.58 -16.08
N VAL A 133 15.62 0.33 -15.38
CA VAL A 133 15.77 0.29 -13.91
C VAL A 133 15.18 1.57 -13.31
N ASN A 134 14.34 1.41 -12.29
CA ASN A 134 13.75 2.50 -11.52
C ASN A 134 13.66 2.11 -10.05
N ILE A 135 14.77 2.25 -9.33
CA ILE A 135 14.89 1.94 -7.91
C ILE A 135 14.44 3.17 -7.11
N LEU A 136 13.60 2.95 -6.11
CA LEU A 136 13.15 3.99 -5.19
C LEU A 136 14.27 4.43 -4.23
N GLN A 137 14.06 5.54 -3.55
CA GLN A 137 14.98 5.98 -2.49
C GLN A 137 14.70 5.21 -1.20
N PRO A 138 15.74 4.78 -0.46
CA PRO A 138 15.57 4.13 0.83
C PRO A 138 15.08 5.11 1.90
N GLY A 139 14.36 4.59 2.89
CA GLY A 139 13.86 5.34 4.03
C GLY A 139 14.12 4.63 5.36
N CYS A 140 13.50 5.13 6.43
CA CYS A 140 13.61 4.54 7.77
C CYS A 140 12.66 3.37 8.01
N GLY A 141 11.86 3.00 7.04
CA GLY A 141 10.81 1.98 7.10
C GLY A 141 9.60 2.40 6.28
N VAL A 142 8.47 1.74 6.50
CA VAL A 142 7.20 2.04 5.84
C VAL A 142 6.12 2.25 6.89
N GLY A 143 5.64 3.48 6.99
CA GLY A 143 4.52 3.85 7.84
C GLY A 143 3.22 4.04 7.04
N GLY A 144 2.16 4.43 7.76
CA GLY A 144 0.83 4.69 7.24
C GLY A 144 -0.07 3.46 7.18
N HIS A 145 -1.34 3.70 6.79
CA HIS A 145 -2.42 2.72 6.94
C HIS A 145 -2.56 1.75 5.77
N CYS A 146 -1.92 2.03 4.63
CA CYS A 146 -2.14 1.26 3.41
C CYS A 146 -0.94 0.36 3.11
N ILE A 147 0.21 0.93 2.76
CA ILE A 147 1.37 0.16 2.29
C ILE A 147 1.91 -0.75 3.40
N ALA A 148 1.85 -0.32 4.67
CA ALA A 148 2.29 -1.12 5.80
C ALA A 148 1.33 -2.28 6.17
N VAL A 149 0.08 -2.24 5.71
CA VAL A 149 -1.01 -3.15 6.15
C VAL A 149 -1.53 -4.03 5.03
N ASP A 150 -1.82 -3.48 3.85
CA ASP A 150 -2.48 -4.21 2.76
C ASP A 150 -1.74 -5.48 2.28
N PRO A 151 -0.39 -5.52 2.27
CA PRO A 151 0.33 -6.75 1.92
C PRO A 151 0.00 -7.95 2.82
N TYR A 152 -0.37 -7.70 4.08
CA TYR A 152 -0.75 -8.77 4.99
C TYR A 152 -2.06 -9.46 4.59
N PHE A 153 -2.97 -8.79 3.88
CA PHE A 153 -4.17 -9.45 3.34
C PHE A 153 -3.80 -10.53 2.32
N ILE A 154 -2.76 -10.29 1.50
CA ILE A 154 -2.27 -11.29 0.54
C ILE A 154 -1.52 -12.41 1.28
N THR A 155 -0.59 -12.06 2.19
CA THR A 155 0.23 -13.08 2.87
C THR A 155 -0.57 -13.96 3.80
N ALA A 156 -1.63 -13.45 4.41
CA ALA A 156 -2.54 -14.23 5.24
C ALA A 156 -3.41 -15.19 4.41
N ALA A 157 -3.88 -14.76 3.22
CA ALA A 157 -4.70 -15.58 2.35
C ALA A 157 -3.89 -16.61 1.54
N PHE A 158 -2.64 -16.30 1.18
CA PHE A 158 -1.78 -17.09 0.30
C PHE A 158 -0.36 -17.23 0.86
N PRO A 159 -0.18 -17.86 2.05
CA PRO A 159 1.12 -17.87 2.74
C PRO A 159 2.21 -18.63 1.99
N MET A 160 1.85 -19.61 1.18
CA MET A 160 2.83 -20.41 0.44
C MET A 160 3.30 -19.72 -0.85
N GLU A 161 2.45 -18.88 -1.46
CA GLU A 161 2.67 -18.24 -2.75
C GLU A 161 3.26 -16.83 -2.63
N SER A 162 3.06 -16.15 -1.49
CA SER A 162 3.39 -14.72 -1.29
C SER A 162 4.79 -14.45 -0.72
N LYS A 163 5.78 -15.27 -1.08
CA LYS A 163 7.16 -15.23 -0.52
C LYS A 163 7.81 -13.84 -0.62
N ILE A 164 7.78 -13.22 -1.80
CA ILE A 164 8.40 -11.90 -2.04
C ILE A 164 7.69 -10.84 -1.20
N ILE A 165 6.36 -10.87 -1.15
CA ILE A 165 5.56 -9.89 -0.40
C ILE A 165 5.86 -10.02 1.11
N ALA A 166 5.92 -11.26 1.63
CA ALA A 166 6.25 -11.51 3.02
C ALA A 166 7.67 -11.01 3.37
N SER A 167 8.67 -11.37 2.56
CA SER A 167 10.06 -10.93 2.77
C SER A 167 10.20 -9.41 2.68
N ALA A 168 9.47 -8.76 1.79
CA ALA A 168 9.46 -7.29 1.69
C ALA A 168 8.94 -6.64 2.99
N ARG A 169 7.87 -7.17 3.59
CA ARG A 169 7.37 -6.69 4.88
C ARG A 169 8.40 -6.88 6.01
N GLU A 170 9.07 -8.02 6.03
CA GLU A 170 10.14 -8.28 7.02
C GLU A 170 11.29 -7.27 6.89
N ILE A 171 11.75 -7.00 5.67
CA ILE A 171 12.81 -6.02 5.40
C ILE A 171 12.39 -4.62 5.82
N ASN A 172 11.18 -4.18 5.44
CA ASN A 172 10.68 -2.86 5.77
C ASN A 172 10.48 -2.68 7.28
N ASN A 173 10.02 -3.70 7.99
CA ASN A 173 9.91 -3.68 9.44
C ASN A 173 11.29 -3.65 10.11
N TYR A 174 12.23 -4.51 9.66
CA TYR A 174 13.59 -4.55 10.18
C TYR A 174 14.32 -3.22 9.98
N LYS A 175 14.06 -2.51 8.88
CA LYS A 175 14.71 -1.24 8.58
C LYS A 175 14.52 -0.18 9.68
N SER A 176 13.35 -0.13 10.30
CA SER A 176 13.07 0.79 11.40
C SER A 176 13.93 0.47 12.63
N PHE A 177 14.04 -0.80 12.98
CA PHE A 177 14.92 -1.24 14.09
C PHE A 177 16.38 -0.92 13.79
N TRP A 178 16.85 -1.21 12.58
CA TRP A 178 18.21 -0.91 12.17
C TRP A 178 18.52 0.58 12.26
N CYS A 179 17.62 1.47 11.85
CA CYS A 179 17.79 2.91 12.00
C CYS A 179 17.88 3.31 13.48
N ALA A 180 17.02 2.76 14.33
CA ALA A 180 17.05 3.01 15.77
C ALA A 180 18.36 2.55 16.41
N GLU A 181 18.88 1.37 16.04
CA GLU A 181 20.17 0.87 16.49
C GLU A 181 21.34 1.79 16.07
N LYS A 182 21.33 2.31 14.83
CA LYS A 182 22.34 3.26 14.37
C LYS A 182 22.34 4.52 15.23
N VAL A 183 21.17 5.09 15.47
CA VAL A 183 21.04 6.28 16.34
C VAL A 183 21.54 5.96 17.75
N HIS A 184 21.15 4.83 18.32
CA HIS A 184 21.56 4.43 19.66
C HIS A 184 23.09 4.27 19.75
N ASN A 185 23.74 3.65 18.77
CA ASN A 185 25.17 3.48 18.74
C ASN A 185 25.92 4.83 18.64
N GLU A 186 25.42 5.77 17.85
CA GLU A 186 26.01 7.12 17.79
C GLU A 186 25.80 7.90 19.09
N MET A 187 24.67 7.71 19.79
CA MET A 187 24.45 8.29 21.12
C MET A 187 25.45 7.76 22.13
N LEU A 188 25.73 6.43 22.14
CA LEU A 188 26.71 5.83 23.04
C LEU A 188 28.13 6.34 22.76
N LYS A 189 28.54 6.46 21.51
CA LYS A 189 29.85 7.02 21.13
C LYS A 189 29.98 8.46 21.64
N PHE A 190 28.95 9.29 21.40
CA PHE A 190 28.95 10.66 21.86
C PHE A 190 29.08 10.76 23.38
N GLU A 191 28.37 9.91 24.14
CA GLU A 191 28.41 9.88 25.61
C GLU A 191 29.82 9.50 26.11
N LEU A 192 30.46 8.51 25.49
CA LEU A 192 31.83 8.11 25.80
C LEU A 192 32.85 9.21 25.54
N GLU A 193 32.76 9.91 24.43
CA GLU A 193 33.68 10.94 24.01
C GLU A 193 33.50 12.28 24.80
N ASN A 194 32.24 12.59 25.14
CA ASN A 194 31.93 13.93 25.71
C ASN A 194 31.54 13.88 27.20
N HIS A 195 31.46 12.71 27.81
CA HIS A 195 31.08 12.50 29.22
C HIS A 195 29.73 13.15 29.61
N ARG A 196 28.80 13.22 28.64
CA ARG A 196 27.44 13.72 28.85
C ARG A 196 26.47 13.05 27.84
N LYS A 197 25.19 12.97 28.19
CA LYS A 197 24.16 12.46 27.29
C LYS A 197 23.95 13.40 26.10
N PRO A 198 23.78 12.88 24.88
CA PRO A 198 23.45 13.68 23.70
C PRO A 198 22.00 14.16 23.73
N TRP A 199 21.74 15.24 23.01
CA TRP A 199 20.41 15.59 22.55
C TRP A 199 20.25 15.11 21.12
N VAL A 200 19.12 14.46 20.83
CA VAL A 200 18.82 13.96 19.48
C VAL A 200 17.64 14.75 18.93
N ALA A 201 17.84 15.42 17.80
CA ALA A 201 16.77 16.09 17.08
C ALA A 201 16.14 15.13 16.07
N MET A 202 14.85 14.88 16.20
CA MET A 202 14.08 14.10 15.24
C MET A 202 13.43 15.05 14.23
N MET A 203 13.85 14.95 12.95
CA MET A 203 13.41 15.84 11.88
C MET A 203 12.25 15.24 11.09
N GLY A 204 11.03 15.63 11.45
CA GLY A 204 9.79 15.12 10.87
C GLY A 204 9.14 14.06 11.74
N LEU A 205 7.82 14.08 11.78
CA LEU A 205 7.00 13.17 12.59
C LEU A 205 6.01 12.35 11.77
N ALA A 206 5.71 12.77 10.54
CA ALA A 206 4.78 12.09 9.66
C ALA A 206 5.51 11.08 8.75
N PHE A 207 4.81 10.01 8.35
CA PHE A 207 5.38 8.96 7.48
C PHE A 207 5.65 9.43 6.02
N LYS A 208 5.20 10.62 5.63
CA LYS A 208 5.57 11.28 4.36
C LYS A 208 5.43 12.79 4.46
N PRO A 209 6.08 13.58 3.57
CA PRO A 209 6.00 15.03 3.58
C PRO A 209 4.60 15.54 3.26
N ASN A 210 4.29 16.76 3.76
CA ASN A 210 3.07 17.51 3.47
C ASN A 210 1.77 16.82 3.88
N ILE A 211 1.79 16.05 4.95
CA ILE A 211 0.59 15.49 5.59
C ILE A 211 0.63 15.77 7.10
N ASP A 212 -0.53 15.85 7.71
CA ASP A 212 -0.73 16.06 9.15
C ASP A 212 -1.16 14.79 9.90
N ASP A 213 -1.15 13.63 9.22
CA ASP A 213 -1.45 12.33 9.82
C ASP A 213 -0.18 11.71 10.42
N LEU A 214 -0.17 11.60 11.75
CA LEU A 214 0.93 11.03 12.53
C LEU A 214 0.68 9.57 12.96
N ARG A 215 -0.47 9.01 12.61
CA ARG A 215 -0.80 7.64 12.95
C ARG A 215 0.08 6.67 12.16
N GLU A 216 0.57 5.64 12.83
CA GLU A 216 1.42 4.62 12.18
C GLU A 216 2.66 5.21 11.48
N SER A 217 3.20 6.29 12.06
CA SER A 217 4.41 6.95 11.55
C SER A 217 5.67 6.37 12.19
#